data_54e233e8e05110aa14303298b29c58d5
#
_entry.id   54e233e8e05110aa14303298b29c58d5
#
_cell.length_a   1.000
_cell.length_b   1.000
_cell.length_c   1.000
_cell.angle_alpha   90.00
_cell.angle_beta   90.00
_cell.angle_gamma   90.00
#
_symmetry.space_group_name_H-M   'P 1'
#
loop_
_entity.id
_entity.type
_entity.pdbx_description
1 polymer ?
#
loop_
_entity_poly.entity_id
_entity_poly.type
_entity_poly.pdbx_seq_one_letter_code
_entity_poly.pdbx_strand_id
1 'polypeptide(L)'
;MIDFTNCPVNRFRAYGGANGNKINITYQGHSYMLKFPPKPSRNRDMSYSNGCISEYVACHIFEMLGFRTQETLLGNYTDSRGKTKLVVACRDFTEGGKRLIEFAHLKNTCINSEQNGYGKELSSILEAIEEQSIYPSDELWQFFWDMFIADAFLGNFDRHNGNWGFLVDEEKQQAELAPVYDCGSCLYPQLDLERMKNVLQDEAEIDQRIYTFPTSSIEEGGKKISYFDY
;
A
#
# COMPACT_ATOMS: atom_id res chain seq x y z
N MET A 1 -7.91 -20.45 9.01
CA MET A 1 -7.72 -19.00 9.13
C MET A 1 -7.04 -18.76 10.48
N ILE A 2 -6.03 -17.91 10.54
CA ILE A 2 -5.22 -17.66 11.74
C ILE A 2 -6.07 -16.85 12.75
N ASP A 3 -5.95 -17.16 14.05
CA ASP A 3 -6.55 -16.36 15.11
C ASP A 3 -5.45 -15.55 15.84
N PHE A 4 -5.51 -14.22 15.70
CA PHE A 4 -4.56 -13.29 16.31
C PHE A 4 -5.02 -12.74 17.68
N THR A 5 -6.18 -13.18 18.18
CA THR A 5 -6.82 -12.62 19.40
C THR A 5 -5.90 -12.60 20.61
N ASN A 6 -5.14 -13.67 20.80
CA ASN A 6 -4.27 -13.85 21.97
C ASN A 6 -2.79 -13.52 21.70
N CYS A 7 -2.47 -12.92 20.55
CA CYS A 7 -1.10 -12.51 20.27
C CYS A 7 -0.67 -11.36 21.22
N PRO A 8 0.58 -11.39 21.73
CA PRO A 8 1.12 -10.30 22.52
C PRO A 8 1.08 -8.98 21.74
N VAL A 9 0.59 -7.91 22.36
CA VAL A 9 0.48 -6.57 21.76
C VAL A 9 1.61 -5.68 22.29
N ASN A 10 2.39 -5.10 21.39
CA ASN A 10 3.38 -4.08 21.71
C ASN A 10 2.74 -2.69 21.61
N ARG A 11 2.45 -2.09 22.76
CA ARG A 11 1.80 -0.76 22.86
C ARG A 11 2.74 0.41 22.61
N PHE A 12 4.05 0.18 22.59
CA PHE A 12 5.05 1.22 22.37
C PHE A 12 5.38 1.43 20.89
N ARG A 13 4.91 0.54 20.01
CA ARG A 13 5.06 0.68 18.56
C ARG A 13 3.76 1.19 17.97
N ALA A 14 3.79 2.43 17.48
CA ALA A 14 2.68 3.08 16.79
C ALA A 14 2.95 3.12 15.28
N TYR A 15 1.90 2.97 14.49
CA TYR A 15 1.97 3.07 13.04
C TYR A 15 1.16 4.28 12.55
N GLY A 16 1.70 5.00 11.58
CA GLY A 16 1.04 6.11 10.90
C GLY A 16 -0.08 5.66 9.95
N GLY A 17 -0.68 6.62 9.27
CA GLY A 17 -1.71 6.44 8.24
C GLY A 17 -3.14 6.65 8.74
N ALA A 18 -3.98 7.16 7.84
CA ALA A 18 -5.34 7.63 8.14
C ALA A 18 -6.40 6.53 8.23
N ASN A 19 -6.18 5.38 7.59
CA ASN A 19 -7.20 4.36 7.40
C ASN A 19 -7.11 3.22 8.41
N GLY A 20 -8.19 3.02 9.17
CA GLY A 20 -8.39 1.91 10.09
C GLY A 20 -7.53 1.95 11.37
N ASN A 21 -7.86 1.09 12.31
CA ASN A 21 -7.03 0.87 13.49
C ASN A 21 -5.88 -0.06 13.13
N LYS A 22 -4.70 0.23 13.71
CA LYS A 22 -3.49 -0.60 13.55
C LYS A 22 -2.93 -0.87 14.94
N ILE A 23 -2.53 -2.10 15.21
CA ILE A 23 -1.80 -2.47 16.43
C ILE A 23 -0.57 -3.30 16.05
N ASN A 24 0.48 -3.23 16.86
CA ASN A 24 1.60 -4.12 16.72
C ASN A 24 1.37 -5.39 17.55
N ILE A 25 1.56 -6.55 16.93
CA ILE A 25 1.48 -7.85 17.58
C ILE A 25 2.76 -8.65 17.33
N THR A 26 3.03 -9.61 18.21
CA THR A 26 4.05 -10.63 17.99
C THR A 26 3.37 -11.94 17.61
N TYR A 27 3.71 -12.49 16.45
CA TYR A 27 3.23 -13.78 15.99
C TYR A 27 4.42 -14.64 15.50
N GLN A 28 4.53 -15.87 16.00
CA GLN A 28 5.63 -16.79 15.68
C GLN A 28 7.04 -16.17 15.84
N GLY A 29 7.23 -15.30 16.83
CA GLY A 29 8.51 -14.66 17.12
C GLY A 29 8.79 -13.39 16.29
N HIS A 30 7.91 -13.02 15.38
CA HIS A 30 8.06 -11.85 14.51
C HIS A 30 7.05 -10.76 14.84
N SER A 31 7.43 -9.52 14.54
CA SER A 31 6.58 -8.33 14.69
C SER A 31 5.68 -8.15 13.48
N TYR A 32 4.39 -7.94 13.70
CA TYR A 32 3.42 -7.66 12.65
C TYR A 32 2.59 -6.42 13.01
N MET A 33 2.31 -5.62 11.99
CA MET A 33 1.26 -4.62 12.03
C MET A 33 -0.07 -5.30 11.70
N LEU A 34 -0.97 -5.41 12.66
CA LEU A 34 -2.31 -5.93 12.46
C LEU A 34 -3.22 -4.77 12.03
N LYS A 35 -3.67 -4.80 10.78
CA LYS A 35 -4.61 -3.83 10.21
C LYS A 35 -6.04 -4.34 10.37
N PHE A 36 -6.93 -3.46 10.82
CA PHE A 36 -8.36 -3.72 10.96
C PHE A 36 -9.14 -3.07 9.82
N PRO A 37 -10.25 -3.67 9.37
CA PRO A 37 -11.12 -3.00 8.42
C PRO A 37 -11.58 -1.65 9.01
N PRO A 38 -11.58 -0.57 8.21
CA PRO A 38 -12.05 0.73 8.67
C PRO A 38 -13.52 0.64 9.07
N LYS A 39 -13.95 1.56 9.95
CA LYS A 39 -15.38 1.67 10.26
C LYS A 39 -16.11 2.06 8.97
N PRO A 40 -17.28 1.46 8.68
CA PRO A 40 -18.09 1.86 7.54
C PRO A 40 -18.33 3.37 7.59
N SER A 41 -17.96 4.08 6.53
CA SER A 41 -18.29 5.50 6.40
C SER A 41 -19.79 5.65 6.08
N ARG A 42 -20.35 6.87 6.26
CA ARG A 42 -21.73 7.17 5.83
C ARG A 42 -21.88 7.01 4.31
N ASN A 43 -20.81 7.28 3.56
CA ASN A 43 -20.72 6.98 2.15
C ASN A 43 -20.10 5.58 1.96
N ARG A 44 -20.93 4.62 1.52
CA ARG A 44 -20.49 3.23 1.29
C ARG A 44 -19.43 3.13 0.20
N ASP A 45 -19.42 4.04 -0.78
CA ASP A 45 -18.47 4.07 -1.88
C ASP A 45 -17.07 4.51 -1.44
N MET A 46 -16.96 5.09 -0.24
CA MET A 46 -15.71 5.46 0.42
C MET A 46 -15.33 4.48 1.55
N SER A 47 -16.01 3.35 1.66
CA SER A 47 -15.80 2.39 2.73
C SER A 47 -14.92 1.24 2.25
N TYR A 48 -13.68 1.20 2.69
CA TYR A 48 -12.71 0.12 2.40
C TYR A 48 -13.00 -1.15 3.22
N SER A 49 -14.24 -1.64 3.15
CA SER A 49 -14.69 -2.78 3.97
C SER A 49 -13.88 -4.05 3.72
N ASN A 50 -13.36 -4.22 2.50
CA ASN A 50 -12.53 -5.34 2.07
C ASN A 50 -11.02 -5.01 2.01
N GLY A 51 -10.57 -3.87 2.54
CA GLY A 51 -9.16 -3.46 2.48
C GLY A 51 -8.18 -4.50 3.03
N CYS A 52 -8.56 -5.26 4.07
CA CYS A 52 -7.71 -6.34 4.58
C CYS A 52 -7.55 -7.50 3.58
N ILE A 53 -8.61 -7.83 2.84
CA ILE A 53 -8.57 -8.85 1.78
C ILE A 53 -7.76 -8.34 0.60
N SER A 54 -8.00 -7.10 0.19
CA SER A 54 -7.24 -6.43 -0.89
C SER A 54 -5.75 -6.40 -0.59
N GLU A 55 -5.36 -6.00 0.63
CA GLU A 55 -3.96 -6.00 1.06
C GLU A 55 -3.33 -7.40 0.93
N TYR A 56 -4.01 -8.41 1.47
CA TYR A 56 -3.52 -9.79 1.43
C TYR A 56 -3.38 -10.30 -0.01
N VAL A 57 -4.44 -10.20 -0.81
CA VAL A 57 -4.44 -10.74 -2.18
C VAL A 57 -3.47 -9.98 -3.08
N ALA A 58 -3.46 -8.65 -3.00
CA ALA A 58 -2.59 -7.83 -3.84
C ALA A 58 -1.11 -8.06 -3.54
N CYS A 59 -0.70 -8.15 -2.26
CA CYS A 59 0.69 -8.49 -1.91
C CYS A 59 1.12 -9.82 -2.51
N HIS A 60 0.27 -10.85 -2.47
CA HIS A 60 0.59 -12.16 -3.07
C HIS A 60 0.66 -12.09 -4.61
N ILE A 61 -0.18 -11.27 -5.25
CA ILE A 61 -0.08 -11.07 -6.71
C ILE A 61 1.21 -10.33 -7.07
N PHE A 62 1.59 -9.29 -6.33
CA PHE A 62 2.89 -8.62 -6.52
C PHE A 62 4.06 -9.61 -6.38
N GLU A 63 4.01 -10.51 -5.39
CA GLU A 63 5.01 -11.56 -5.20
C GLU A 63 5.07 -12.50 -6.41
N MET A 64 3.91 -12.94 -6.94
CA MET A 64 3.83 -13.76 -8.15
C MET A 64 4.37 -13.05 -9.40
N LEU A 65 4.30 -11.72 -9.45
CA LEU A 65 4.89 -10.88 -10.50
C LEU A 65 6.41 -10.67 -10.32
N GLY A 66 7.00 -11.20 -9.25
CA GLY A 66 8.44 -11.13 -8.98
C GLY A 66 8.88 -9.96 -8.11
N PHE A 67 7.96 -9.18 -7.55
CA PHE A 67 8.32 -8.13 -6.60
C PHE A 67 8.63 -8.71 -5.23
N ARG A 68 9.59 -8.10 -4.54
CA ARG A 68 9.72 -8.27 -3.10
C ARG A 68 8.57 -7.54 -2.42
N THR A 69 7.72 -8.27 -1.69
CA THR A 69 6.52 -7.74 -1.06
C THR A 69 6.54 -7.88 0.46
N GLN A 70 5.76 -7.05 1.12
CA GLN A 70 5.49 -7.21 2.54
C GLN A 70 4.76 -8.54 2.78
N GLU A 71 5.32 -9.41 3.62
CA GLU A 71 4.64 -10.64 4.04
C GLU A 71 3.33 -10.32 4.73
N THR A 72 2.25 -10.93 4.26
CA THR A 72 0.91 -10.71 4.80
C THR A 72 0.24 -12.02 5.17
N LEU A 73 -0.49 -12.01 6.29
CA LEU A 73 -1.26 -13.16 6.79
C LEU A 73 -2.70 -12.73 7.05
N LEU A 74 -3.66 -13.46 6.49
CA LEU A 74 -5.08 -13.20 6.72
C LEU A 74 -5.60 -14.00 7.90
N GLY A 75 -6.34 -13.34 8.81
CA GLY A 75 -6.85 -13.98 10.00
C GLY A 75 -8.01 -13.26 10.66
N ASN A 76 -8.37 -13.71 11.85
CA ASN A 76 -9.41 -13.13 12.69
C ASN A 76 -8.80 -12.51 13.94
N TYR A 77 -9.51 -11.52 14.47
CA TYR A 77 -9.23 -10.92 15.77
C TYR A 77 -10.55 -10.64 16.49
N THR A 78 -10.70 -11.15 17.71
CA THR A 78 -11.87 -10.92 18.54
C THR A 78 -11.52 -9.85 19.59
N ASP A 79 -12.26 -8.75 19.60
CA ASP A 79 -12.05 -7.66 20.56
C ASP A 79 -12.62 -8.00 21.95
N SER A 80 -12.33 -7.14 22.95
CA SER A 80 -12.79 -7.32 24.34
C SER A 80 -14.31 -7.32 24.52
N ARG A 81 -15.08 -6.95 23.49
CA ARG A 81 -16.55 -6.99 23.46
C ARG A 81 -17.08 -8.26 22.78
N GLY A 82 -16.20 -9.20 22.43
CA GLY A 82 -16.55 -10.45 21.75
C GLY A 82 -16.86 -10.28 20.24
N LYS A 83 -16.55 -9.12 19.64
CA LYS A 83 -16.76 -8.91 18.22
C LYS A 83 -15.55 -9.38 17.42
N THR A 84 -15.76 -10.40 16.60
CA THR A 84 -14.74 -10.92 15.67
C THR A 84 -14.72 -10.10 14.37
N LYS A 85 -13.51 -9.78 13.89
CA LYS A 85 -13.25 -9.08 12.64
C LYS A 85 -12.23 -9.84 11.83
N LEU A 86 -12.39 -9.80 10.50
CA LEU A 86 -11.35 -10.20 9.57
C LEU A 86 -10.25 -9.12 9.60
N VAL A 87 -9.00 -9.55 9.70
CA VAL A 87 -7.83 -8.67 9.81
C VAL A 87 -6.70 -9.19 8.92
N VAL A 88 -5.77 -8.31 8.56
CA VAL A 88 -4.52 -8.67 7.90
C VAL A 88 -3.35 -8.29 8.79
N ALA A 89 -2.45 -9.25 9.01
CA ALA A 89 -1.18 -9.03 9.69
C ALA A 89 -0.10 -8.81 8.64
N CYS A 90 0.48 -7.62 8.60
CA CYS A 90 1.56 -7.21 7.73
C CYS A 90 2.87 -7.26 8.50
N ARG A 91 3.83 -8.09 8.07
CA ARG A 91 5.10 -8.23 8.75
C ARG A 91 5.84 -6.90 8.80
N ASP A 92 6.40 -6.60 9.95
CA ASP A 92 7.21 -5.42 10.11
C ASP A 92 8.60 -5.66 9.52
N PHE A 93 8.82 -5.17 8.31
CA PHE A 93 10.07 -5.32 7.58
C PHE A 93 11.20 -4.40 8.06
N THR A 94 10.94 -3.58 9.09
CA THR A 94 11.98 -2.78 9.78
C THR A 94 12.57 -3.51 10.99
N GLU A 95 12.23 -4.79 11.20
CA GLU A 95 12.92 -5.63 12.17
C GLU A 95 14.42 -5.71 11.84
N GLY A 96 15.25 -5.72 12.87
CA GLY A 96 16.71 -5.80 12.70
C GLY A 96 17.42 -4.45 12.55
N GLY A 97 16.74 -3.34 12.89
CA GLY A 97 17.37 -2.02 12.98
C GLY A 97 17.35 -1.20 11.69
N LYS A 98 16.73 -1.70 10.63
CA LYS A 98 16.51 -0.92 9.40
C LYS A 98 15.42 0.13 9.60
N ARG A 99 15.57 1.26 8.92
CA ARG A 99 14.60 2.35 8.92
C ARG A 99 13.95 2.49 7.54
N LEU A 100 12.62 2.57 7.51
CA LEU A 100 11.89 2.93 6.29
C LEU A 100 12.06 4.43 6.02
N ILE A 101 12.52 4.75 4.82
CA ILE A 101 12.47 6.10 4.24
C ILE A 101 11.45 6.05 3.11
N GLU A 102 10.30 6.68 3.31
CA GLU A 102 9.32 6.85 2.24
C GLU A 102 9.91 7.70 1.11
N PHE A 103 9.56 7.39 -0.14
CA PHE A 103 10.03 8.17 -1.29
C PHE A 103 9.67 9.66 -1.18
N ALA A 104 8.55 10.00 -0.56
CA ALA A 104 8.19 11.39 -0.29
C ALA A 104 9.30 12.13 0.47
N HIS A 105 9.87 11.52 1.50
CA HIS A 105 10.94 12.13 2.28
C HIS A 105 12.22 12.29 1.46
N LEU A 106 12.59 11.27 0.66
CA LEU A 106 13.73 11.36 -0.24
C LEU A 106 13.52 12.47 -1.28
N LYS A 107 12.36 12.48 -1.95
CA LYS A 107 11.99 13.50 -2.93
C LYS A 107 12.11 14.91 -2.36
N ASN A 108 11.64 15.14 -1.13
CA ASN A 108 11.75 16.44 -0.46
C ASN A 108 13.19 16.82 -0.10
N THR A 109 14.10 15.87 -0.06
CA THR A 109 15.52 16.11 0.20
C THR A 109 16.27 16.47 -1.09
N CYS A 110 15.93 15.84 -2.20
CA CYS A 110 16.64 15.97 -3.48
C CYS A 110 16.19 17.21 -4.26
N ILE A 111 14.90 17.51 -4.25
CA ILE A 111 14.32 18.63 -5.01
C ILE A 111 13.46 19.51 -4.11
N ASN A 112 13.27 20.76 -4.51
CA ASN A 112 12.33 21.67 -3.83
C ASN A 112 10.90 21.26 -4.20
N SER A 113 10.36 20.26 -3.52
CA SER A 113 9.10 19.63 -3.89
C SER A 113 7.92 20.22 -3.13
N GLU A 114 6.77 20.27 -3.81
CA GLU A 114 5.52 20.65 -3.19
C GLU A 114 5.07 19.62 -2.15
N GLN A 115 4.30 20.06 -1.15
CA GLN A 115 3.68 19.21 -0.12
C GLN A 115 4.68 18.30 0.61
N ASN A 116 5.90 18.78 0.90
CA ASN A 116 6.94 18.02 1.61
C ASN A 116 7.24 16.65 0.93
N GLY A 117 7.30 16.63 -0.41
CA GLY A 117 7.56 15.41 -1.19
C GLY A 117 6.33 14.59 -1.55
N TYR A 118 5.16 14.87 -0.97
CA TYR A 118 3.92 14.16 -1.29
C TYR A 118 3.22 14.69 -2.55
N GLY A 119 3.76 15.75 -3.20
CA GLY A 119 3.28 16.21 -4.51
C GLY A 119 3.31 15.08 -5.54
N LYS A 120 2.27 15.02 -6.38
CA LYS A 120 1.94 13.85 -7.22
C LYS A 120 2.34 14.01 -8.67
N GLU A 121 2.90 15.16 -9.05
CA GLU A 121 3.29 15.46 -10.43
C GLU A 121 4.40 14.50 -10.90
N LEU A 122 4.16 13.81 -12.02
CA LEU A 122 5.06 12.79 -12.56
C LEU A 122 6.45 13.36 -12.85
N SER A 123 6.54 14.51 -13.48
CA SER A 123 7.83 15.15 -13.81
C SER A 123 8.70 15.33 -12.58
N SER A 124 8.09 15.76 -11.44
CA SER A 124 8.83 15.94 -10.19
C SER A 124 9.20 14.62 -9.49
N ILE A 125 8.46 13.54 -9.75
CA ILE A 125 8.82 12.20 -9.29
C ILE A 125 10.05 11.71 -10.07
N LEU A 126 10.04 11.83 -11.39
CA LEU A 126 11.14 11.41 -12.25
C LEU A 126 12.41 12.22 -11.99
N GLU A 127 12.30 13.55 -11.82
CA GLU A 127 13.41 14.41 -11.42
C GLU A 127 14.04 13.92 -10.09
N ALA A 128 13.23 13.60 -9.09
CA ALA A 128 13.76 13.09 -7.82
C ALA A 128 14.40 11.70 -7.94
N ILE A 129 13.95 10.84 -8.85
CA ILE A 129 14.60 9.55 -9.16
C ILE A 129 15.99 9.78 -9.76
N GLU A 130 16.16 10.79 -10.60
CA GLU A 130 17.44 11.13 -11.23
C GLU A 130 18.41 11.80 -10.23
N GLU A 131 17.93 12.72 -9.41
CA GLU A 131 18.76 13.56 -8.51
C GLU A 131 19.16 12.84 -7.20
N GLN A 132 18.46 11.77 -6.81
CA GLN A 132 18.80 11.04 -5.59
C GLN A 132 20.13 10.25 -5.74
N SER A 133 20.81 10.00 -4.62
CA SER A 133 22.13 9.35 -4.59
C SER A 133 22.21 8.12 -3.66
N ILE A 134 21.06 7.65 -3.15
CA ILE A 134 21.05 6.52 -2.19
C ILE A 134 20.85 5.15 -2.86
N TYR A 135 20.39 5.13 -4.11
CA TYR A 135 20.13 3.91 -4.88
C TYR A 135 20.43 4.15 -6.38
N PRO A 136 20.83 3.12 -7.17
CA PRO A 136 21.06 3.28 -8.60
C PRO A 136 19.81 3.82 -9.34
N SER A 137 19.95 4.95 -10.01
CA SER A 137 18.82 5.66 -10.63
C SER A 137 18.13 4.85 -11.71
N ASP A 138 18.90 4.13 -12.55
CA ASP A 138 18.35 3.26 -13.60
C ASP A 138 17.48 2.12 -13.04
N GLU A 139 17.94 1.48 -11.95
CA GLU A 139 17.20 0.41 -11.29
C GLU A 139 15.94 0.97 -10.60
N LEU A 140 16.05 2.16 -10.01
CA LEU A 140 14.92 2.83 -9.36
C LEU A 140 13.87 3.26 -10.38
N TRP A 141 14.31 3.75 -11.53
CA TRP A 141 13.44 4.13 -12.65
C TRP A 141 12.67 2.92 -13.18
N GLN A 142 13.35 1.79 -13.39
CA GLN A 142 12.72 0.54 -13.79
C GLN A 142 11.72 0.04 -12.74
N PHE A 143 12.11 0.03 -11.47
CA PHE A 143 11.22 -0.38 -10.37
C PHE A 143 9.96 0.48 -10.29
N PHE A 144 10.08 1.80 -10.49
CA PHE A 144 8.94 2.72 -10.46
C PHE A 144 7.92 2.37 -11.54
N TRP A 145 8.37 2.13 -12.78
CA TRP A 145 7.47 1.79 -13.86
C TRP A 145 6.90 0.38 -13.78
N ASP A 146 7.69 -0.58 -13.36
CA ASP A 146 7.21 -1.94 -13.10
C ASP A 146 6.11 -1.94 -12.03
N MET A 147 6.31 -1.19 -10.94
CA MET A 147 5.31 -1.02 -9.89
C MET A 147 4.07 -0.28 -10.42
N PHE A 148 4.22 0.75 -11.24
CA PHE A 148 3.12 1.47 -11.87
C PHE A 148 2.25 0.55 -12.73
N ILE A 149 2.86 -0.32 -13.55
CA ILE A 149 2.16 -1.31 -14.38
C ILE A 149 1.42 -2.33 -13.50
N ALA A 150 2.07 -2.83 -12.46
CA ALA A 150 1.45 -3.76 -11.53
C ALA A 150 0.29 -3.12 -10.75
N ASP A 151 0.43 -1.86 -10.33
CA ASP A 151 -0.65 -1.09 -9.71
C ASP A 151 -1.81 -0.85 -10.68
N ALA A 152 -1.53 -0.62 -11.98
CA ALA A 152 -2.55 -0.53 -13.02
C ALA A 152 -3.35 -1.83 -13.15
N PHE A 153 -2.65 -2.97 -13.22
CA PHE A 153 -3.27 -4.30 -13.28
C PHE A 153 -4.15 -4.61 -12.07
N LEU A 154 -3.75 -4.17 -10.87
CA LEU A 154 -4.47 -4.38 -9.63
C LEU A 154 -5.52 -3.29 -9.32
N GLY A 155 -5.57 -2.25 -10.14
CA GLY A 155 -6.44 -1.11 -9.92
C GLY A 155 -6.14 -0.36 -8.62
N ASN A 156 -4.87 -0.20 -8.28
CA ASN A 156 -4.45 0.54 -7.11
C ASN A 156 -4.55 2.04 -7.34
N PHE A 157 -5.44 2.71 -6.63
CA PHE A 157 -5.65 4.16 -6.79
C PHE A 157 -4.96 5.01 -5.70
N ASP A 158 -4.14 4.40 -4.84
CA ASP A 158 -3.52 5.08 -3.69
C ASP A 158 -2.01 4.85 -3.54
N ARG A 159 -1.29 4.51 -4.63
CA ARG A 159 0.16 4.41 -4.65
C ARG A 159 0.79 5.80 -4.69
N HIS A 160 0.68 6.55 -3.62
CA HIS A 160 1.35 7.84 -3.47
C HIS A 160 2.80 7.69 -2.97
N ASN A 161 3.57 8.78 -2.98
CA ASN A 161 5.00 8.79 -2.61
C ASN A 161 5.29 8.33 -1.16
N GLY A 162 4.31 8.19 -0.30
CA GLY A 162 4.44 7.62 1.04
C GLY A 162 4.23 6.10 1.10
N ASN A 163 3.80 5.45 0.00
CA ASN A 163 3.48 4.03 -0.03
C ASN A 163 4.54 3.19 -0.78
N TRP A 164 5.72 3.73 -0.95
CA TRP A 164 6.92 3.05 -1.43
C TRP A 164 8.17 3.81 -0.99
N GLY A 165 9.35 3.21 -1.10
CA GLY A 165 10.60 3.84 -0.66
C GLY A 165 11.71 2.84 -0.39
N PHE A 166 12.52 3.11 0.63
CA PHE A 166 13.77 2.41 0.89
C PHE A 166 13.85 1.93 2.33
N LEU A 167 14.50 0.78 2.53
CA LEU A 167 15.00 0.34 3.82
C LEU A 167 16.47 0.73 3.93
N VAL A 168 16.79 1.54 4.93
CA VAL A 168 18.14 2.04 5.17
C VAL A 168 18.71 1.39 6.43
N ASP A 169 19.91 0.85 6.29
CA ASP A 169 20.78 0.42 7.39
C ASP A 169 21.84 1.52 7.59
N GLU A 170 21.62 2.38 8.59
CA GLU A 170 22.51 3.53 8.84
C GLU A 170 23.90 3.10 9.32
N GLU A 171 24.00 1.97 10.02
CA GLU A 171 25.30 1.45 10.49
C GLU A 171 26.15 0.97 9.33
N LYS A 172 25.54 0.33 8.33
CA LYS A 172 26.25 -0.16 7.14
C LYS A 172 26.30 0.84 6.00
N GLN A 173 25.64 1.99 6.13
CA GLN A 173 25.49 2.97 5.05
C GLN A 173 24.96 2.33 3.76
N GLN A 174 23.91 1.51 3.89
CA GLN A 174 23.28 0.79 2.79
C GLN A 174 21.81 1.10 2.69
N ALA A 175 21.33 1.23 1.47
CA ALA A 175 19.90 1.34 1.15
C ALA A 175 19.48 0.22 0.20
N GLU A 176 18.31 -0.30 0.40
CA GLU A 176 17.65 -1.25 -0.50
C GLU A 176 16.20 -0.81 -0.73
N LEU A 177 15.59 -1.19 -1.85
CA LEU A 177 14.17 -0.96 -2.07
C LEU A 177 13.37 -1.63 -0.95
N ALA A 178 12.44 -0.89 -0.34
CA ALA A 178 11.50 -1.49 0.58
C ALA A 178 10.62 -2.52 -0.14
N PRO A 179 10.19 -3.60 0.52
CA PRO A 179 9.16 -4.45 -0.04
C PRO A 179 7.93 -3.62 -0.45
N VAL A 180 7.23 -3.98 -1.51
CA VAL A 180 5.94 -3.35 -1.85
C VAL A 180 4.98 -3.55 -0.68
N TYR A 181 4.36 -2.47 -0.21
CA TYR A 181 3.48 -2.44 0.95
C TYR A 181 2.28 -1.53 0.71
N ASP A 182 1.32 -1.55 1.62
CA ASP A 182 0.10 -0.74 1.63
C ASP A 182 -0.75 -0.90 0.35
N CYS A 183 -1.08 -2.16 0.06
CA CYS A 183 -1.87 -2.57 -1.11
C CYS A 183 -3.38 -2.65 -0.84
N GLY A 184 -3.85 -2.09 0.29
CA GLY A 184 -5.26 -2.15 0.70
C GLY A 184 -6.24 -1.41 -0.20
N SER A 185 -5.75 -0.60 -1.14
CA SER A 185 -6.53 0.15 -2.13
C SER A 185 -6.68 -0.57 -3.47
N CYS A 186 -6.11 -1.77 -3.60
CA CYS A 186 -6.23 -2.62 -4.79
C CYS A 186 -7.57 -3.36 -4.84
N LEU A 187 -7.95 -3.84 -6.03
CA LEU A 187 -9.05 -4.80 -6.22
C LEU A 187 -10.41 -4.31 -5.70
N TYR A 188 -10.67 -3.01 -5.80
CA TYR A 188 -11.96 -2.40 -5.41
C TYR A 188 -12.39 -2.72 -3.96
N PRO A 189 -11.63 -2.32 -2.93
CA PRO A 189 -11.88 -2.67 -1.53
C PRO A 189 -13.22 -2.16 -0.97
N GLN A 190 -13.86 -1.24 -1.66
CA GLN A 190 -15.16 -0.66 -1.30
C GLN A 190 -16.36 -1.50 -1.75
N LEU A 191 -16.14 -2.50 -2.63
CA LEU A 191 -17.22 -3.37 -3.11
C LEU A 191 -17.45 -4.51 -2.13
N ASP A 192 -18.69 -4.68 -1.67
CA ASP A 192 -19.12 -5.91 -1.01
C ASP A 192 -19.45 -7.00 -2.05
N LEU A 193 -19.67 -8.24 -1.59
CA LEU A 193 -19.91 -9.38 -2.47
C LEU A 193 -21.15 -9.20 -3.38
N GLU A 194 -22.20 -8.55 -2.90
CA GLU A 194 -23.42 -8.29 -3.67
C GLU A 194 -23.12 -7.29 -4.79
N ARG A 195 -22.43 -6.19 -4.47
CA ARG A 195 -22.00 -5.20 -5.45
C ARG A 195 -21.04 -5.79 -6.49
N MET A 196 -20.08 -6.62 -6.06
CA MET A 196 -19.19 -7.32 -7.01
C MET A 196 -19.98 -8.17 -8.01
N LYS A 197 -21.01 -8.92 -7.54
CA LYS A 197 -21.88 -9.70 -8.43
C LYS A 197 -22.67 -8.82 -9.39
N ASN A 198 -23.17 -7.68 -8.94
CA ASN A 198 -23.92 -6.75 -9.78
C ASN A 198 -23.01 -6.14 -10.85
N VAL A 199 -21.80 -5.73 -10.50
CA VAL A 199 -20.80 -5.23 -11.46
C VAL A 199 -20.52 -6.25 -12.56
N LEU A 200 -20.38 -7.52 -12.22
CA LEU A 200 -20.12 -8.60 -13.20
C LEU A 200 -21.29 -8.87 -14.15
N GLN A 201 -22.48 -8.32 -13.89
CA GLN A 201 -23.67 -8.45 -14.71
C GLN A 201 -23.99 -7.18 -15.52
N ASP A 202 -23.23 -6.13 -15.35
CA ASP A 202 -23.45 -4.82 -15.98
C ASP A 202 -22.21 -4.44 -16.80
N GLU A 203 -22.32 -4.52 -18.13
CA GLU A 203 -21.23 -4.21 -19.06
C GLU A 203 -20.72 -2.77 -18.91
N ALA A 204 -21.61 -1.81 -18.64
CA ALA A 204 -21.22 -0.41 -18.45
C ALA A 204 -20.39 -0.22 -17.16
N GLU A 205 -20.73 -0.94 -16.09
CA GLU A 205 -19.97 -0.97 -14.85
C GLU A 205 -18.59 -1.65 -15.02
N ILE A 206 -18.51 -2.69 -15.87
CA ILE A 206 -17.25 -3.35 -16.22
C ILE A 206 -16.39 -2.38 -17.04
N ASP A 207 -16.92 -1.79 -18.10
CA ASP A 207 -16.20 -0.84 -18.96
C ASP A 207 -15.70 0.36 -18.18
N GLN A 208 -16.49 0.90 -17.26
CA GLN A 208 -16.07 2.00 -16.40
C GLN A 208 -14.85 1.61 -15.57
N ARG A 209 -14.78 0.38 -15.08
CA ARG A 209 -13.65 -0.11 -14.27
C ARG A 209 -12.42 -0.45 -15.08
N ILE A 210 -12.59 -0.79 -16.34
CA ILE A 210 -11.46 -1.06 -17.25
C ILE A 210 -10.90 0.27 -17.77
N TYR A 211 -11.73 1.18 -18.25
CA TYR A 211 -11.30 2.33 -19.05
C TYR A 211 -11.26 3.65 -18.27
N THR A 212 -11.96 3.77 -17.14
CA THR A 212 -12.13 5.07 -16.49
C THR A 212 -11.64 5.09 -15.04
N PHE A 213 -11.92 4.07 -14.26
CA PHE A 213 -11.59 4.00 -12.84
C PHE A 213 -11.20 2.57 -12.45
N PRO A 214 -10.16 2.38 -11.64
CA PRO A 214 -9.38 3.39 -10.95
C PRO A 214 -8.35 4.09 -11.83
N THR A 215 -7.98 5.30 -11.42
CA THR A 215 -6.85 6.05 -11.97
C THR A 215 -5.64 5.94 -11.04
N SER A 216 -4.45 6.20 -11.56
CA SER A 216 -3.26 6.38 -10.72
C SER A 216 -3.46 7.49 -9.68
N SER A 217 -2.70 7.44 -8.59
CA SER A 217 -2.57 8.59 -7.69
C SER A 217 -1.63 9.66 -8.24
N ILE A 218 -0.86 9.35 -9.30
CA ILE A 218 0.10 10.22 -9.94
C ILE A 218 -0.65 11.16 -10.90
N GLU A 219 -0.14 12.37 -11.08
CA GLU A 219 -0.71 13.43 -11.89
C GLU A 219 0.26 13.86 -12.97
N GLU A 220 -0.26 14.28 -14.11
CA GLU A 220 0.48 14.95 -15.16
C GLU A 220 -0.29 16.22 -15.58
N GLY A 221 0.35 17.38 -15.43
CA GLY A 221 -0.30 18.67 -15.66
C GLY A 221 -1.50 18.90 -14.75
N GLY A 222 -1.45 18.43 -13.51
CA GLY A 222 -2.52 18.56 -12.51
C GLY A 222 -3.72 17.64 -12.73
N LYS A 223 -3.63 16.66 -13.61
CA LYS A 223 -4.67 15.65 -13.85
C LYS A 223 -4.14 14.26 -13.52
N LYS A 224 -4.95 13.46 -12.84
CA LYS A 224 -4.62 12.07 -12.56
C LYS A 224 -4.40 11.28 -13.84
N ILE A 225 -3.34 10.51 -13.88
CA ILE A 225 -3.03 9.63 -15.01
C ILE A 225 -4.05 8.49 -15.05
N SER A 226 -4.68 8.29 -16.20
CA SER A 226 -5.49 7.12 -16.49
C SER A 226 -4.56 5.92 -16.69
N TYR A 227 -4.78 4.84 -16.00
CA TYR A 227 -4.03 3.61 -16.19
C TYR A 227 -4.22 2.97 -17.56
N PHE A 228 -5.33 3.28 -18.22
CA PHE A 228 -5.62 2.74 -19.55
C PHE A 228 -4.97 3.55 -20.68
N ASP A 229 -4.89 4.86 -20.53
CA ASP A 229 -4.44 5.77 -21.60
C ASP A 229 -2.93 6.03 -21.57
N TYR A 230 -2.22 5.62 -20.50
CA TYR A 230 -0.81 5.88 -20.30
C TYR A 230 0.04 4.66 -20.63
#